data_2fc10ca944ae7c40d9a4af5f550defbe
#
_entry.id   2fc10ca944ae7c40d9a4af5f550defbe
#
_cell.length_a   1.000
_cell.length_b   1.000
_cell.length_c   1.000
_cell.angle_alpha   90.00
_cell.angle_beta   90.00
_cell.angle_gamma   90.00
#
_symmetry.space_group_name_H-M   'P 1'
#
loop_
_entity.id
_entity.type
_entity.pdbx_description
1 polymer ?
#
loop_
_entity_poly.entity_id
_entity_poly.type
_entity_poly.pdbx_seq_one_letter_code
_entity_poly.pdbx_strand_id
1 'polypeptide(L)'
;MQRIVTLAERKAAEAERRRQAVEDLRVALTDYARAHGGRFLLFGSAARGTMHYDSDVDILVDFSPGALDDAWSFAERACWERRLDPDITPFSACKGRFRERVMPELQVLA
;
A
#
# COMPACT_ATOMS: atom_id res chain seq x y z
N MET A 1 33.78 -14.10 -13.33
CA MET A 1 33.06 -13.63 -14.54
C MET A 1 31.79 -12.89 -14.12
N GLN A 2 31.60 -11.70 -14.58
CA GLN A 2 30.40 -10.92 -14.25
C GLN A 2 29.23 -11.40 -15.11
N ARG A 3 28.09 -11.63 -14.45
CA ARG A 3 26.86 -11.96 -15.16
C ARG A 3 26.19 -10.67 -15.66
N ILE A 4 25.72 -10.67 -16.89
CA ILE A 4 24.92 -9.59 -17.43
C ILE A 4 23.48 -9.80 -17.02
N VAL A 5 22.92 -8.84 -16.26
CA VAL A 5 21.54 -8.89 -15.82
C VAL A 5 20.66 -8.27 -16.91
N THR A 6 19.67 -9.00 -17.39
CA THR A 6 18.74 -8.52 -18.41
C THR A 6 17.74 -7.54 -17.80
N LEU A 7 17.07 -6.75 -18.66
CA LEU A 7 16.00 -5.85 -18.23
C LEU A 7 14.85 -6.65 -17.59
N ALA A 8 14.50 -7.81 -18.17
CA ALA A 8 13.45 -8.66 -17.61
C ALA A 8 13.80 -9.15 -16.21
N GLU A 9 15.06 -9.54 -15.98
CA GLU A 9 15.52 -9.95 -14.66
C GLU A 9 15.48 -8.80 -13.65
N ARG A 10 15.85 -7.59 -14.08
CA ARG A 10 15.78 -6.39 -13.22
C ARG A 10 14.34 -6.06 -12.82
N LYS A 11 13.42 -6.13 -13.76
CA LYS A 11 11.99 -5.91 -13.51
C LYS A 11 11.42 -6.95 -12.55
N ALA A 12 11.77 -8.22 -12.75
CA ALA A 12 11.33 -9.29 -11.87
C ALA A 12 11.87 -9.12 -10.45
N ALA A 13 13.15 -8.74 -10.31
CA ALA A 13 13.75 -8.48 -9.01
C ALA A 13 13.10 -7.28 -8.30
N GLU A 14 12.81 -6.21 -9.03
CA GLU A 14 12.12 -5.04 -8.46
C GLU A 14 10.70 -5.38 -8.03
N ALA A 15 9.96 -6.18 -8.82
CA ALA A 15 8.63 -6.64 -8.45
C ALA A 15 8.66 -7.45 -7.14
N GLU A 16 9.64 -8.35 -7.01
CA GLU A 16 9.81 -9.15 -5.78
C GLU A 16 10.17 -8.26 -4.59
N ARG A 17 11.08 -7.29 -4.79
CA ARG A 17 11.42 -6.32 -3.75
C ARG A 17 10.18 -5.58 -3.26
N ARG A 18 9.32 -5.14 -4.18
CA ARG A 18 8.09 -4.43 -3.82
C ARG A 18 7.12 -5.33 -3.04
N ARG A 19 7.00 -6.60 -3.42
CA ARG A 19 6.17 -7.55 -2.66
C ARG A 19 6.66 -7.70 -1.23
N GLN A 20 7.97 -7.84 -1.03
CA GLN A 20 8.55 -7.94 0.31
C GLN A 20 8.36 -6.65 1.10
N ALA A 21 8.58 -5.50 0.47
CA ALA A 21 8.39 -4.20 1.10
C ALA A 21 6.94 -3.99 1.55
N VAL A 22 5.96 -4.49 0.79
CA VAL A 22 4.54 -4.42 1.17
C VAL A 22 4.26 -5.22 2.43
N GLU A 23 4.92 -6.37 2.62
CA GLU A 23 4.75 -7.15 3.84
C GLU A 23 5.22 -6.36 5.08
N ASP A 24 6.37 -5.69 4.98
CA ASP A 24 6.85 -4.80 6.06
C ASP A 24 5.89 -3.62 6.28
N LEU A 25 5.38 -3.07 5.18
CA LEU A 25 4.42 -1.96 5.24
C LEU A 25 3.13 -2.37 5.97
N ARG A 26 2.62 -3.58 5.73
CA ARG A 26 1.43 -4.08 6.40
C ARG A 26 1.57 -4.02 7.92
N VAL A 27 2.73 -4.45 8.43
CA VAL A 27 3.01 -4.42 9.86
C VAL A 27 3.02 -2.99 10.38
N ALA A 28 3.73 -2.10 9.70
CA ALA A 28 3.83 -0.70 10.11
C ALA A 28 2.47 0.00 10.12
N LEU A 29 1.66 -0.19 9.08
CA LEU A 29 0.33 0.40 8.99
C LEU A 29 -0.62 -0.17 10.06
N THR A 30 -0.57 -1.48 10.29
CA THR A 30 -1.39 -2.13 11.30
C THR A 30 -1.07 -1.61 12.70
N ASP A 31 0.20 -1.51 13.02
CA ASP A 31 0.65 -1.02 14.33
C ASP A 31 0.23 0.44 14.56
N TYR A 32 0.40 1.27 13.54
CA TYR A 32 -0.04 2.67 13.61
C TYR A 32 -1.55 2.76 13.84
N ALA A 33 -2.33 2.02 13.07
CA ALA A 33 -3.78 2.05 13.16
C ALA A 33 -4.28 1.61 14.54
N ARG A 34 -3.68 0.57 15.09
CA ARG A 34 -4.02 0.10 16.45
C ARG A 34 -3.72 1.14 17.51
N ALA A 35 -2.62 1.86 17.36
CA ALA A 35 -2.21 2.88 18.31
C ALA A 35 -3.08 4.15 18.24
N HIS A 36 -3.69 4.44 17.09
CA HIS A 36 -4.37 5.71 16.81
C HIS A 36 -5.87 5.59 16.58
N GLY A 37 -6.43 4.38 16.68
CA GLY A 37 -7.88 4.20 16.65
C GLY A 37 -8.53 4.34 15.28
N GLY A 38 -7.81 4.02 14.22
CA GLY A 38 -8.35 4.01 12.86
C GLY A 38 -7.98 2.73 12.14
N ARG A 39 -8.04 2.77 10.82
CA ARG A 39 -7.62 1.65 9.99
C ARG A 39 -7.13 2.11 8.62
N PHE A 40 -6.24 1.32 8.05
CA PHE A 40 -5.87 1.40 6.65
C PHE A 40 -6.46 0.20 5.92
N LEU A 41 -6.74 0.37 4.63
CA LEU A 41 -7.25 -0.72 3.81
C LEU A 41 -6.44 -0.75 2.52
N LEU A 42 -5.85 -1.90 2.21
CA LEU A 42 -5.14 -2.09 0.96
C LEU A 42 -6.09 -2.63 -0.10
N PHE A 43 -5.88 -2.23 -1.34
CA PHE A 43 -6.58 -2.80 -2.48
C PHE A 43 -5.64 -2.88 -3.68
N GLY A 44 -6.12 -3.34 -4.82
CA GLY A 44 -5.30 -3.48 -5.99
C GLY A 44 -4.21 -4.54 -5.86
N SER A 45 -3.12 -4.37 -6.59
CA SER A 45 -2.04 -5.36 -6.65
C SER A 45 -1.37 -5.61 -5.30
N ALA A 46 -1.27 -4.59 -4.44
CA ALA A 46 -0.70 -4.76 -3.10
C ALA A 46 -1.53 -5.73 -2.26
N ALA A 47 -2.87 -5.61 -2.31
CA ALA A 47 -3.76 -6.52 -1.58
C ALA A 47 -3.73 -7.93 -2.15
N ARG A 48 -3.65 -8.07 -3.48
CA ARG A 48 -3.64 -9.37 -4.16
C ARG A 48 -2.29 -10.08 -4.12
N GLY A 49 -1.21 -9.39 -3.77
CA GLY A 49 0.15 -9.94 -3.85
C GLY A 49 0.67 -10.08 -5.27
N THR A 50 0.15 -9.28 -6.21
CA THR A 50 0.50 -9.34 -7.63
C THR A 50 1.25 -8.10 -8.11
N MET A 51 2.07 -7.51 -7.23
CA MET A 51 2.85 -6.32 -7.55
C MET A 51 3.78 -6.57 -8.74
N HIS A 52 3.80 -5.59 -9.65
CA HIS A 52 4.77 -5.51 -10.73
C HIS A 52 5.89 -4.53 -10.35
N TYR A 53 6.89 -4.40 -11.23
CA TYR A 53 8.05 -3.54 -10.96
C TYR A 53 7.68 -2.05 -10.85
N ASP A 54 6.55 -1.65 -11.40
CA ASP A 54 6.07 -0.26 -11.41
C ASP A 54 4.71 -0.07 -10.73
N SER A 55 4.27 -1.07 -9.96
CA SER A 55 2.97 -0.98 -9.27
C SER A 55 3.00 0.03 -8.13
N ASP A 56 1.92 0.82 -8.02
CA ASP A 56 1.67 1.66 -6.86
C ASP A 56 1.07 0.83 -5.72
N VAL A 57 1.16 1.37 -4.51
CA VAL A 57 0.49 0.79 -3.35
C VAL A 57 -0.80 1.57 -3.11
N ASP A 58 -1.93 0.93 -3.36
CA ASP A 58 -3.25 1.53 -3.23
C ASP A 58 -3.74 1.40 -1.80
N ILE A 59 -3.91 2.53 -1.10
CA ILE A 59 -4.25 2.58 0.32
C ILE A 59 -5.48 3.46 0.52
N LEU A 60 -6.49 2.93 1.21
CA LEU A 60 -7.57 3.75 1.77
C LEU A 60 -7.22 4.08 3.22
N VAL A 61 -7.44 5.33 3.60
CA VAL A 61 -7.18 5.83 4.96
C VAL A 61 -8.51 6.12 5.62
N ASP A 62 -8.81 5.38 6.70
CA ASP A 62 -10.08 5.49 7.42
C ASP A 62 -9.81 5.87 8.87
N PHE A 63 -9.69 7.17 9.09
CA PHE A 63 -9.46 7.77 10.40
C PHE A 63 -10.44 8.93 10.60
N SER A 64 -10.68 9.29 11.85
CA SER A 64 -11.51 10.47 12.17
C SER A 64 -10.89 11.74 11.57
N PRO A 65 -11.70 12.79 11.32
CA PRO A 65 -11.18 14.01 10.69
C PRO A 65 -9.98 14.62 11.40
N GLY A 66 -9.94 14.57 12.73
CA GLY A 66 -8.81 15.11 13.50
C GLY A 66 -7.54 14.27 13.43
N ALA A 67 -7.62 13.01 13.00
CA ALA A 67 -6.49 12.11 12.91
C ALA A 67 -6.09 11.80 11.46
N LEU A 68 -6.88 12.22 10.49
CA LEU A 68 -6.70 11.85 9.09
C LEU A 68 -5.37 12.35 8.50
N ASP A 69 -5.02 13.60 8.74
CA ASP A 69 -3.81 14.19 8.16
C ASP A 69 -2.55 13.50 8.66
N ASP A 70 -2.48 13.19 9.94
CA ASP A 70 -1.34 12.48 10.51
C ASP A 70 -1.24 11.05 9.99
N ALA A 71 -2.37 10.37 9.89
CA ALA A 71 -2.42 9.01 9.34
C ALA A 71 -1.99 8.97 7.87
N TRP A 72 -2.46 9.94 7.09
CA TRP A 72 -2.07 10.10 5.68
C TRP A 72 -0.57 10.30 5.54
N SER A 73 -0.02 11.26 6.30
CA SER A 73 1.42 11.53 6.29
C SER A 73 2.24 10.32 6.73
N PHE A 74 1.75 9.58 7.71
CA PHE A 74 2.41 8.34 8.13
C PHE A 74 2.46 7.33 6.99
N ALA A 75 1.33 7.11 6.31
CA ALA A 75 1.25 6.15 5.21
C ALA A 75 2.19 6.53 4.06
N GLU A 76 2.24 7.83 3.71
CA GLU A 76 3.16 8.31 2.68
C GLU A 76 4.62 8.03 3.05
N ARG A 77 5.02 8.44 4.24
CA ARG A 77 6.41 8.24 4.71
C ARG A 77 6.77 6.77 4.81
N ALA A 78 5.85 5.96 5.32
CA ALA A 78 6.08 4.52 5.43
C ALA A 78 6.34 3.88 4.06
N CYS A 79 5.60 4.32 3.03
CA CYS A 79 5.84 3.86 1.66
C CYS A 79 7.18 4.35 1.14
N TRP A 80 7.48 5.64 1.27
CA TRP A 80 8.72 6.22 0.74
C TRP A 80 9.97 5.62 1.41
N GLU A 81 9.92 5.38 2.71
CA GLU A 81 11.01 4.73 3.44
C GLU A 81 11.32 3.33 2.90
N ARG A 82 10.32 2.69 2.32
CA ARG A 82 10.42 1.35 1.72
C ARG A 82 10.57 1.40 0.20
N ARG A 83 10.79 2.58 -0.35
CA ARG A 83 10.88 2.82 -1.80
C ARG A 83 9.68 2.25 -2.54
N LEU A 84 8.50 2.52 -2.00
CA LEU A 84 7.21 2.22 -2.59
C LEU A 84 6.54 3.53 -3.01
N ASP A 85 5.67 3.45 -4.01
CA ASP A 85 4.92 4.59 -4.52
C ASP A 85 3.50 4.54 -3.97
N PRO A 86 3.13 5.43 -3.02
CA PRO A 86 1.80 5.41 -2.44
C PRO A 86 0.76 6.06 -3.35
N ASP A 87 -0.41 5.44 -3.44
CA ASP A 87 -1.61 6.03 -4.02
C ASP A 87 -2.68 6.01 -2.93
N ILE A 88 -2.84 7.15 -2.25
CA ILE A 88 -3.64 7.25 -1.04
C ILE A 88 -4.95 7.96 -1.33
N THR A 89 -6.04 7.37 -0.83
CA THR A 89 -7.40 7.90 -0.97
C THR A 89 -8.09 7.83 0.40
N PRO A 90 -8.83 8.88 0.81
CA PRO A 90 -9.59 8.79 2.04
C PRO A 90 -10.76 7.82 1.86
N PHE A 91 -11.07 7.06 2.90
CA PHE A 91 -12.16 6.08 2.84
C PHE A 91 -13.50 6.74 2.49
N SER A 92 -13.69 7.98 2.90
CA SER A 92 -14.89 8.76 2.56
C SER A 92 -15.10 8.96 1.06
N ALA A 93 -14.05 8.87 0.26
CA ALA A 93 -14.13 8.95 -1.20
C ALA A 93 -14.43 7.60 -1.86
N CYS A 94 -14.47 6.52 -1.10
CA CYS A 94 -14.78 5.18 -1.60
C CYS A 94 -16.28 5.02 -1.78
N LYS A 95 -16.79 5.46 -2.93
CA LYS A 95 -18.23 5.50 -3.25
C LYS A 95 -18.49 5.04 -4.67
N GLY A 96 -19.75 4.70 -4.96
CA GLY A 96 -20.21 4.38 -6.30
C GLY A 96 -19.46 3.25 -6.95
N ARG A 97 -19.12 3.41 -8.23
CA ARG A 97 -18.42 2.39 -9.03
C ARG A 97 -17.05 2.05 -8.49
N PHE A 98 -16.34 3.05 -7.94
CA PHE A 98 -15.04 2.81 -7.31
C PHE A 98 -15.20 1.85 -6.14
N ARG A 99 -16.18 2.08 -5.27
CA ARG A 99 -16.46 1.19 -4.14
C ARG A 99 -16.82 -0.21 -4.61
N GLU A 100 -17.68 -0.33 -5.60
CA GLU A 100 -18.09 -1.65 -6.15
C GLU A 100 -16.88 -2.42 -6.67
N ARG A 101 -15.94 -1.72 -7.31
CA ARG A 101 -14.73 -2.34 -7.88
C ARG A 101 -13.76 -2.79 -6.80
N VAL A 102 -13.56 -2.02 -5.75
CA VAL A 102 -12.50 -2.30 -4.76
C VAL A 102 -12.96 -3.14 -3.58
N MET A 103 -14.25 -3.10 -3.22
CA MET A 103 -14.76 -3.83 -2.05
C MET A 103 -14.41 -5.31 -2.03
N PRO A 104 -14.51 -6.07 -3.14
CA PRO A 104 -14.19 -7.49 -3.13
C PRO A 104 -12.72 -7.81 -2.80
N GLU A 105 -11.83 -6.85 -2.98
CA GLU A 105 -10.39 -7.07 -2.79
C GLU A 105 -9.80 -6.27 -1.64
N LEU A 106 -10.64 -5.60 -0.83
CA LEU A 106 -10.15 -4.82 0.30
C LEU A 106 -9.52 -5.71 1.36
N GLN A 107 -8.34 -5.31 1.81
CA GLN A 107 -7.66 -5.93 2.94
C GLN A 107 -7.57 -4.92 4.07
N VAL A 108 -8.30 -5.19 5.15
CA VAL A 108 -8.36 -4.29 6.31
C VAL A 108 -7.14 -4.52 7.19
N LEU A 109 -6.45 -3.43 7.54
CA LEU A 109 -5.32 -3.43 8.47
C LEU A 109 -5.73 -2.71 9.76
N ALA A 110 -6.07 -3.53 10.75
CA ALA A 110 -6.59 -3.15 12.06
C ALA A 110 -7.96 -2.50 11.97
#